data_c700ce772edbd162425cb7b7f3589568
#
_entry.id   c700ce772edbd162425cb7b7f3589568
#
_cell.length_a   1.000
_cell.length_b   1.000
_cell.length_c   1.000
_cell.angle_alpha   90.00
_cell.angle_beta   90.00
_cell.angle_gamma   90.00
#
_symmetry.space_group_name_H-M   'P 1'
#
loop_
_entity.id
_entity.type
_entity.pdbx_description
1 polymer ?
#
loop_
_entity_poly.entity_id
_entity_poly.type
_entity_poly.pdbx_seq_one_letter_code
_entity_poly.pdbx_strand_id
1 'polypeptide(L)'
;MSTTDETALVMGIETTDDRGGVVLCCGEEPLEQREFGPGASHARDLLPGIDAVVRAADIQKSELDVVAVAEGPGSFTGLRVGVTCAKMLGYTLGPAVVGIPTLEIKAYNVEPAEEGSGAHVCPVQDARRGWVYATVFRSTGERWKDLTGVLAGPPEDVAQEVPEGALVFGDGAEKFNDVFTPERFRTGDESLDDPTALWTARLGLRRVRAGGAVDPMELQPRYYRPTAPEENLQRRSAQKGN
;
A
#
# COMPACT_ATOMS: atom_id res chain seq x y z
N MET A 1 4.13 24.53 -10.48
CA MET A 1 2.76 24.91 -10.09
C MET A 1 2.58 24.48 -8.66
N SER A 2 2.17 25.38 -7.77
CA SER A 2 2.06 25.09 -6.32
C SER A 2 0.78 24.28 -6.08
N THR A 3 0.87 22.97 -5.97
CA THR A 3 -0.22 22.05 -5.59
C THR A 3 -0.37 21.98 -4.07
N THR A 4 -0.24 23.13 -3.41
CA THR A 4 -0.37 23.23 -1.94
C THR A 4 -1.78 23.56 -1.50
N ASP A 5 -2.76 23.42 -2.41
CA ASP A 5 -4.12 23.83 -2.13
C ASP A 5 -4.90 22.69 -1.47
N GLU A 6 -5.68 23.02 -0.43
CA GLU A 6 -6.61 22.11 0.23
C GLU A 6 -7.70 21.58 -0.72
N THR A 7 -7.77 22.12 -1.92
CA THR A 7 -8.73 21.79 -2.98
C THR A 7 -8.19 20.84 -4.05
N ALA A 8 -6.95 20.32 -3.92
CA ALA A 8 -6.38 19.41 -4.91
C ALA A 8 -7.25 18.15 -5.10
N LEU A 9 -7.56 17.81 -6.35
CA LEU A 9 -8.30 16.59 -6.71
C LEU A 9 -7.33 15.40 -6.80
N VAL A 10 -7.51 14.46 -5.89
CA VAL A 10 -6.62 13.32 -5.68
C VAL A 10 -7.33 12.02 -5.95
N MET A 11 -6.85 11.24 -6.91
CA MET A 11 -7.29 9.87 -7.16
C MET A 11 -6.39 8.90 -6.39
N GLY A 12 -6.97 8.12 -5.47
CA GLY A 12 -6.30 6.98 -4.82
C GLY A 12 -6.69 5.67 -5.49
N ILE A 13 -5.71 4.83 -5.77
CA ILE A 13 -5.89 3.51 -6.42
C ILE A 13 -5.27 2.43 -5.53
N GLU A 14 -6.09 1.48 -5.09
CA GLU A 14 -5.66 0.30 -4.35
C GLU A 14 -6.09 -0.98 -5.07
N THR A 15 -5.10 -1.82 -5.43
CA THR A 15 -5.31 -3.08 -6.15
C THR A 15 -4.35 -4.18 -5.70
N THR A 16 -3.70 -4.00 -4.55
CA THR A 16 -2.61 -4.89 -4.11
C THR A 16 -3.08 -6.09 -3.29
N ASP A 17 -4.34 -6.09 -2.86
CA ASP A 17 -4.93 -7.15 -2.05
C ASP A 17 -6.21 -7.71 -2.72
N ASP A 18 -6.85 -8.72 -2.11
CA ASP A 18 -8.11 -9.32 -2.60
C ASP A 18 -9.27 -8.31 -2.58
N ARG A 19 -9.24 -7.39 -1.65
CA ARG A 19 -10.06 -6.18 -1.63
C ARG A 19 -9.25 -5.04 -2.20
N GLY A 20 -9.92 -4.15 -2.88
CA GLY A 20 -9.27 -2.98 -3.45
C GLY A 20 -10.29 -1.88 -3.66
N GLY A 21 -9.89 -0.82 -4.35
CA GLY A 21 -10.81 0.26 -4.61
C GLY A 21 -10.17 1.46 -5.26
N VAL A 22 -11.02 2.43 -5.50
CA VAL A 22 -10.65 3.77 -5.94
C VAL A 22 -11.38 4.79 -5.10
N VAL A 23 -10.73 5.91 -4.84
CA VAL A 23 -11.32 7.07 -4.16
C VAL A 23 -10.93 8.33 -4.91
N LEU A 24 -11.84 9.27 -4.97
CA LEU A 24 -11.58 10.65 -5.35
C LEU A 24 -11.69 11.51 -4.10
N CYS A 25 -10.65 12.25 -3.80
CA CYS A 25 -10.61 13.20 -2.69
C CYS A 25 -10.46 14.64 -3.18
N CYS A 26 -10.98 15.58 -2.39
CA CYS A 26 -10.64 17.00 -2.45
C CYS A 26 -9.75 17.32 -1.24
N GLY A 27 -8.48 17.59 -1.46
CA GLY A 27 -7.51 17.56 -0.37
C GLY A 27 -7.42 16.17 0.27
N GLU A 28 -7.62 16.08 1.58
CA GLU A 28 -7.66 14.82 2.32
C GLU A 28 -9.08 14.26 2.53
N GLU A 29 -10.13 15.01 2.13
CA GLU A 29 -11.53 14.63 2.32
C GLU A 29 -12.07 13.82 1.13
N PRO A 30 -12.65 12.63 1.36
CA PRO A 30 -13.21 11.84 0.30
C PRO A 30 -14.48 12.49 -0.27
N LEU A 31 -14.54 12.62 -1.60
CA LEU A 31 -15.74 13.03 -2.33
C LEU A 31 -16.57 11.81 -2.71
N GLU A 32 -15.93 10.86 -3.38
CA GLU A 32 -16.54 9.64 -3.88
C GLU A 32 -15.57 8.47 -3.78
N GLN A 33 -16.09 7.29 -3.45
CA GLN A 33 -15.28 6.07 -3.39
C GLN A 33 -16.02 4.87 -3.97
N ARG A 34 -15.25 3.91 -4.45
CA ARG A 34 -15.78 2.62 -4.90
C ARG A 34 -14.84 1.51 -4.46
N GLU A 35 -15.34 0.64 -3.61
CA GLU A 35 -14.64 -0.57 -3.18
C GLU A 35 -14.89 -1.72 -4.15
N PHE A 36 -13.89 -2.57 -4.29
CA PHE A 36 -13.95 -3.84 -5.00
C PHE A 36 -13.97 -4.96 -3.97
N GLY A 37 -15.03 -5.77 -4.00
CA GLY A 37 -15.20 -6.86 -3.04
C GLY A 37 -14.22 -8.02 -3.28
N PRO A 38 -14.17 -8.98 -2.33
CA PRO A 38 -13.35 -10.17 -2.46
C PRO A 38 -13.66 -10.94 -3.76
N GLY A 39 -12.61 -11.37 -4.47
CA GLY A 39 -12.76 -12.04 -5.77
C GLY A 39 -13.06 -11.12 -6.95
N ALA A 40 -13.03 -9.80 -6.76
CA ALA A 40 -13.12 -8.84 -7.86
C ALA A 40 -11.93 -9.00 -8.82
N SER A 41 -12.19 -8.79 -10.09
CA SER A 41 -11.11 -8.70 -11.07
C SER A 41 -10.66 -7.25 -11.21
N HIS A 42 -9.60 -6.86 -10.50
CA HIS A 42 -9.07 -5.49 -10.58
C HIS A 42 -8.84 -5.05 -12.03
N ALA A 43 -8.41 -5.95 -12.91
CA ALA A 43 -8.21 -5.64 -14.33
C ALA A 43 -9.52 -5.27 -15.06
N ARG A 44 -10.66 -5.86 -14.64
CA ARG A 44 -11.97 -5.56 -15.20
C ARG A 44 -12.64 -4.37 -14.52
N ASP A 45 -12.46 -4.24 -13.19
CA ASP A 45 -13.31 -3.38 -12.36
C ASP A 45 -12.68 -2.00 -12.11
N LEU A 46 -11.35 -1.84 -12.27
CA LEU A 46 -10.62 -0.61 -11.96
C LEU A 46 -11.05 0.58 -12.83
N LEU A 47 -10.99 0.44 -14.16
CA LEU A 47 -11.36 1.56 -15.06
C LEU A 47 -12.83 1.96 -14.95
N PRO A 48 -13.81 1.02 -14.91
CA PRO A 48 -15.20 1.36 -14.61
C PRO A 48 -15.37 2.01 -13.22
N GLY A 49 -14.56 1.62 -12.23
CA GLY A 49 -14.55 2.23 -10.90
C GLY A 49 -14.10 3.69 -10.94
N ILE A 50 -13.01 3.98 -11.63
CA ILE A 50 -12.51 5.36 -11.85
C ILE A 50 -13.57 6.20 -12.57
N ASP A 51 -14.16 5.68 -13.64
CA ASP A 51 -15.22 6.37 -14.38
C ASP A 51 -16.44 6.68 -13.49
N ALA A 52 -16.78 5.77 -12.59
CA ALA A 52 -17.91 5.93 -11.70
C ALA A 52 -17.69 7.03 -10.67
N VAL A 53 -16.54 7.06 -9.99
CA VAL A 53 -16.26 8.08 -8.96
C VAL A 53 -16.08 9.47 -9.57
N VAL A 54 -15.44 9.59 -10.73
CA VAL A 54 -15.26 10.86 -11.43
C VAL A 54 -16.63 11.42 -11.89
N ARG A 55 -17.51 10.56 -12.42
CA ARG A 55 -18.84 10.96 -12.84
C ARG A 55 -19.74 11.33 -11.65
N ALA A 56 -19.67 10.59 -10.55
CA ALA A 56 -20.46 10.87 -9.35
C ALA A 56 -20.09 12.21 -8.72
N ALA A 57 -18.82 12.57 -8.78
CA ALA A 57 -18.32 13.86 -8.30
C ALA A 57 -18.53 15.03 -9.29
N ASP A 58 -19.12 14.77 -10.47
CA ASP A 58 -19.35 15.77 -11.53
C ASP A 58 -18.08 16.52 -11.97
N ILE A 59 -16.96 15.79 -12.08
CA ILE A 59 -15.68 16.33 -12.58
C ILE A 59 -15.22 15.62 -13.85
N GLN A 60 -14.21 16.17 -14.52
CA GLN A 60 -13.51 15.52 -15.63
C GLN A 60 -12.19 14.92 -15.12
N LYS A 61 -11.74 13.81 -15.70
CA LYS A 61 -10.44 13.20 -15.36
C LYS A 61 -9.25 14.13 -15.59
N SER A 62 -9.37 15.10 -16.50
CA SER A 62 -8.36 16.13 -16.78
C SER A 62 -8.21 17.17 -15.65
N GLU A 63 -9.14 17.18 -14.70
CA GLU A 63 -9.09 18.07 -13.52
C GLU A 63 -8.33 17.43 -12.34
N LEU A 64 -7.93 16.16 -12.47
CA LEU A 64 -7.12 15.49 -11.45
C LEU A 64 -5.75 16.18 -11.31
N ASP A 65 -5.38 16.52 -10.09
CA ASP A 65 -4.07 17.08 -9.75
C ASP A 65 -3.06 15.98 -9.38
N VAL A 66 -3.52 14.92 -8.72
CA VAL A 66 -2.69 13.82 -8.21
C VAL A 66 -3.33 12.46 -8.48
N VAL A 67 -2.54 11.51 -8.90
CA VAL A 67 -2.87 10.09 -8.93
C VAL A 67 -1.90 9.34 -8.04
N ALA A 68 -2.40 8.83 -6.92
CA ALA A 68 -1.66 8.00 -5.98
C ALA A 68 -2.06 6.53 -6.16
N VAL A 69 -1.09 5.63 -6.13
CA VAL A 69 -1.32 4.19 -6.31
C VAL A 69 -0.49 3.38 -5.33
N ALA A 70 -1.07 2.32 -4.78
CA ALA A 70 -0.30 1.36 -4.00
C ALA A 70 0.70 0.62 -4.89
N GLU A 71 1.98 0.67 -4.52
CA GLU A 71 3.09 0.15 -5.34
C GLU A 71 3.66 -1.19 -4.84
N GLY A 72 3.11 -1.73 -3.74
CA GLY A 72 3.51 -3.01 -3.15
C GLY A 72 4.13 -2.92 -1.74
N PRO A 73 4.32 -4.08 -1.09
CA PRO A 73 4.09 -5.45 -1.60
C PRO A 73 2.61 -5.79 -1.80
N GLY A 74 2.34 -6.88 -2.55
CA GLY A 74 0.97 -7.34 -2.77
C GLY A 74 0.82 -8.28 -3.97
N SER A 75 -0.42 -8.43 -4.42
CA SER A 75 -0.79 -9.24 -5.59
C SER A 75 -0.02 -8.80 -6.84
N PHE A 76 0.73 -9.72 -7.44
CA PHE A 76 1.51 -9.44 -8.65
C PHE A 76 0.67 -8.89 -9.82
N THR A 77 -0.51 -9.46 -10.03
CA THR A 77 -1.43 -8.99 -11.08
C THR A 77 -2.03 -7.65 -10.71
N GLY A 78 -2.50 -7.51 -9.48
CA GLY A 78 -3.12 -6.28 -8.99
C GLY A 78 -2.15 -5.10 -9.04
N LEU A 79 -0.92 -5.26 -8.57
CA LEU A 79 0.15 -4.26 -8.66
C LEU A 79 0.35 -3.74 -10.09
N ARG A 80 0.44 -4.65 -11.06
CA ARG A 80 0.60 -4.27 -12.46
C ARG A 80 -0.58 -3.50 -13.01
N VAL A 81 -1.79 -3.92 -12.66
CA VAL A 81 -3.02 -3.27 -13.09
C VAL A 81 -3.09 -1.84 -12.55
N GLY A 82 -2.93 -1.67 -11.22
CA GLY A 82 -2.99 -0.35 -10.57
C GLY A 82 -1.90 0.59 -11.07
N VAL A 83 -0.64 0.14 -11.02
CA VAL A 83 0.52 0.95 -11.44
C VAL A 83 0.43 1.32 -12.93
N THR A 84 0.04 0.39 -13.81
CA THR A 84 -0.10 0.70 -15.23
C THR A 84 -1.21 1.74 -15.46
N CYS A 85 -2.34 1.62 -14.76
CA CYS A 85 -3.43 2.58 -14.83
C CYS A 85 -2.96 3.97 -14.37
N ALA A 86 -2.30 4.08 -13.21
CA ALA A 86 -1.76 5.34 -12.71
C ALA A 86 -0.76 5.98 -13.68
N LYS A 87 0.17 5.19 -14.25
CA LYS A 87 1.09 5.65 -15.30
C LYS A 87 0.37 6.24 -16.49
N MET A 88 -0.64 5.53 -17.00
CA MET A 88 -1.40 5.98 -18.17
C MET A 88 -2.18 7.25 -17.88
N LEU A 89 -2.80 7.38 -16.71
CA LEU A 89 -3.47 8.61 -16.30
C LEU A 89 -2.47 9.78 -16.22
N GLY A 90 -1.32 9.57 -15.56
CA GLY A 90 -0.28 10.58 -15.47
C GLY A 90 0.28 11.00 -16.82
N TYR A 91 0.57 10.04 -17.70
CA TYR A 91 1.13 10.30 -19.03
C TYR A 91 0.14 11.02 -19.97
N THR A 92 -1.15 10.66 -19.91
CA THR A 92 -2.16 11.17 -20.87
C THR A 92 -2.86 12.44 -20.42
N LEU A 93 -3.02 12.65 -19.10
CA LEU A 93 -3.80 13.75 -18.54
C LEU A 93 -2.93 14.77 -17.78
N GLY A 94 -1.74 14.38 -17.35
CA GLY A 94 -0.76 15.28 -16.72
C GLY A 94 -0.82 15.46 -15.21
N PRO A 95 -1.68 14.75 -14.41
CA PRO A 95 -1.59 14.84 -12.96
C PRO A 95 -0.23 14.36 -12.44
N ALA A 96 0.17 14.85 -11.27
CA ALA A 96 1.32 14.32 -10.56
C ALA A 96 1.07 12.87 -10.16
N VAL A 97 2.04 11.97 -10.36
CA VAL A 97 1.88 10.55 -10.05
C VAL A 97 2.83 10.16 -8.92
N VAL A 98 2.35 9.30 -8.02
CA VAL A 98 3.13 8.84 -6.88
C VAL A 98 2.74 7.42 -6.46
N GLY A 99 3.77 6.61 -6.15
CA GLY A 99 3.58 5.28 -5.55
C GLY A 99 3.63 5.34 -4.03
N ILE A 100 2.77 4.56 -3.38
CA ILE A 100 2.69 4.45 -1.92
C ILE A 100 2.92 3.00 -1.52
N PRO A 101 3.87 2.70 -0.60
CA PRO A 101 4.07 1.35 -0.10
C PRO A 101 2.81 0.79 0.58
N THR A 102 2.40 -0.42 0.21
CA THR A 102 1.17 -1.04 0.74
C THR A 102 1.18 -1.18 2.28
N LEU A 103 2.33 -1.54 2.85
CA LEU A 103 2.44 -1.67 4.32
C LEU A 103 2.36 -0.31 5.03
N GLU A 104 2.76 0.79 4.38
CA GLU A 104 2.53 2.14 4.90
C GLU A 104 1.04 2.47 4.89
N ILE A 105 0.32 2.14 3.81
CA ILE A 105 -1.13 2.32 3.74
C ILE A 105 -1.83 1.57 4.89
N LYS A 106 -1.48 0.31 5.09
CA LYS A 106 -2.02 -0.52 6.19
C LYS A 106 -1.72 0.09 7.56
N ALA A 107 -0.53 0.62 7.78
CA ALA A 107 -0.15 1.24 9.06
C ALA A 107 -1.09 2.41 9.44
N TYR A 108 -1.59 3.15 8.46
CA TYR A 108 -2.51 4.26 8.69
C TYR A 108 -3.97 3.85 8.93
N ASN A 109 -4.30 2.56 8.93
CA ASN A 109 -5.56 2.07 9.51
C ASN A 109 -5.55 2.18 11.04
N VAL A 110 -4.38 2.40 11.63
CA VAL A 110 -4.19 2.71 13.05
C VAL A 110 -3.79 4.18 13.17
N GLU A 111 -4.51 4.94 13.98
CA GLU A 111 -4.13 6.32 14.24
C GLU A 111 -2.77 6.38 14.96
N PRO A 112 -1.85 7.27 14.54
CA PRO A 112 -0.61 7.49 15.25
C PRO A 112 -0.88 7.93 16.71
N ALA A 113 -0.20 7.30 17.65
CA ALA A 113 -0.28 7.67 19.05
C ALA A 113 0.52 8.96 19.33
N GLU A 114 0.29 9.58 20.49
CA GLU A 114 1.01 10.79 20.90
C GLU A 114 2.53 10.65 20.76
N GLU A 115 3.19 11.75 20.43
CA GLU A 115 4.64 11.80 20.33
C GLU A 115 5.29 11.40 21.66
N GLY A 116 6.33 10.58 21.59
CA GLY A 116 7.01 10.08 22.79
C GLY A 116 6.33 8.88 23.47
N SER A 117 5.16 8.44 23.00
CA SER A 117 4.50 7.23 23.54
C SER A 117 5.31 5.95 23.33
N GLY A 118 6.25 5.95 22.37
CA GLY A 118 6.98 4.74 21.98
C GLY A 118 6.11 3.71 21.24
N ALA A 119 4.92 4.10 20.78
CA ALA A 119 4.02 3.18 20.09
C ALA A 119 4.58 2.74 18.74
N HIS A 120 4.52 1.43 18.50
CA HIS A 120 4.91 0.81 17.24
C HIS A 120 3.73 0.04 16.63
N VAL A 121 3.65 0.06 15.30
CA VAL A 121 2.76 -0.80 14.52
C VAL A 121 3.58 -1.59 13.51
N CYS A 122 3.14 -2.81 13.24
CA CYS A 122 3.78 -3.70 12.28
C CYS A 122 2.69 -4.45 11.49
N PRO A 123 2.25 -3.92 10.35
CA PRO A 123 1.47 -4.69 9.39
C PRO A 123 2.31 -5.85 8.85
N VAL A 124 1.76 -7.06 8.87
CA VAL A 124 2.39 -8.29 8.40
C VAL A 124 1.50 -8.93 7.33
N GLN A 125 2.02 -9.08 6.13
CA GLN A 125 1.30 -9.64 4.98
C GLN A 125 1.87 -11.01 4.59
N ASP A 126 1.00 -11.97 4.27
CA ASP A 126 1.43 -13.28 3.77
C ASP A 126 2.09 -13.17 2.39
N ALA A 127 3.41 -13.38 2.34
CA ALA A 127 4.19 -13.41 1.10
C ALA A 127 4.14 -14.77 0.39
N ARG A 128 3.27 -15.68 0.87
CA ARG A 128 3.13 -17.06 0.40
C ARG A 128 4.38 -17.93 0.66
N ARG A 129 4.20 -19.26 0.58
CA ARG A 129 5.29 -20.25 0.73
C ARG A 129 6.10 -20.11 2.03
N GLY A 130 5.43 -19.78 3.14
CA GLY A 130 6.06 -19.69 4.44
C GLY A 130 6.88 -18.41 4.67
N TRP A 131 6.65 -17.36 3.89
CA TRP A 131 7.28 -16.05 4.04
C TRP A 131 6.22 -15.00 4.38
N VAL A 132 6.68 -13.90 4.99
CA VAL A 132 5.88 -12.70 5.24
C VAL A 132 6.60 -11.46 4.72
N TYR A 133 5.81 -10.42 4.43
CA TYR A 133 6.27 -9.05 4.30
C TYR A 133 5.82 -8.28 5.53
N ALA A 134 6.70 -7.47 6.10
CA ALA A 134 6.38 -6.61 7.22
C ALA A 134 7.18 -5.31 7.16
N THR A 135 6.69 -4.27 7.82
CA THR A 135 7.44 -3.04 8.08
C THR A 135 7.11 -2.58 9.49
N VAL A 136 8.12 -2.22 10.25
CA VAL A 136 7.94 -1.66 11.59
C VAL A 136 7.86 -0.15 11.48
N PHE A 137 6.78 0.42 11.99
CA PHE A 137 6.59 1.86 12.07
C PHE A 137 6.54 2.32 13.52
N ARG A 138 7.07 3.51 13.79
CA ARG A 138 6.99 4.18 15.09
C ARG A 138 6.15 5.45 14.96
N SER A 139 5.28 5.70 15.95
CA SER A 139 4.54 6.94 16.03
C SER A 139 5.44 8.15 16.29
N THR A 140 5.14 9.26 15.60
CA THR A 140 5.74 10.58 15.81
C THR A 140 4.68 11.63 16.19
N GLY A 141 3.52 11.17 16.70
CA GLY A 141 2.37 12.00 17.04
C GLY A 141 1.36 12.13 15.90
N GLU A 142 1.78 12.62 14.75
CA GLU A 142 0.89 12.82 13.59
C GLU A 142 1.11 11.79 12.48
N ARG A 143 2.23 11.08 12.51
CA ARG A 143 2.68 10.20 11.42
C ARG A 143 3.29 8.93 11.94
N TRP A 144 3.25 7.92 11.07
CA TRP A 144 4.04 6.71 11.20
C TRP A 144 5.39 6.90 10.49
N LYS A 145 6.49 6.73 11.23
CA LYS A 145 7.86 6.75 10.69
C LYS A 145 8.31 5.31 10.44
N ASP A 146 8.64 4.99 9.20
CA ASP A 146 9.26 3.71 8.83
C ASP A 146 10.64 3.57 9.50
N LEU A 147 10.87 2.45 10.18
CA LEU A 147 12.12 2.13 10.88
C LEU A 147 12.96 1.08 10.15
N THR A 148 12.35 0.18 9.40
CA THR A 148 13.04 -1.01 8.88
C THR A 148 13.05 -1.12 7.36
N GLY A 149 12.19 -0.33 6.68
CA GLY A 149 11.81 -0.68 5.31
C GLY A 149 11.00 -1.98 5.28
N VAL A 150 10.80 -2.53 4.08
CA VAL A 150 10.09 -3.80 3.95
C VAL A 150 11.02 -4.96 4.30
N LEU A 151 10.69 -5.65 5.38
CA LEU A 151 11.26 -6.95 5.76
C LEU A 151 10.57 -8.04 4.94
N ALA A 152 11.34 -8.99 4.41
CA ALA A 152 10.83 -10.11 3.62
C ALA A 152 11.57 -11.39 4.00
N GLY A 153 10.89 -12.34 4.61
CA GLY A 153 11.54 -13.58 5.09
C GLY A 153 10.61 -14.54 5.81
N PRO A 154 11.18 -15.58 6.42
CA PRO A 154 10.47 -16.44 7.34
C PRO A 154 9.87 -15.62 8.50
N PRO A 155 8.67 -15.97 9.00
CA PRO A 155 8.03 -15.24 10.09
C PRO A 155 8.90 -15.09 11.34
N GLU A 156 9.66 -16.14 11.69
CA GLU A 156 10.53 -16.18 12.87
C GLU A 156 11.65 -15.12 12.78
N ASP A 157 12.24 -14.94 11.60
CA ASP A 157 13.29 -13.96 11.36
C ASP A 157 12.72 -12.54 11.41
N VAL A 158 11.56 -12.33 10.77
CA VAL A 158 10.88 -11.03 10.77
C VAL A 158 10.45 -10.64 12.18
N ALA A 159 9.92 -11.57 12.98
CA ALA A 159 9.48 -11.31 14.35
C ALA A 159 10.62 -10.88 15.30
N GLN A 160 11.86 -11.16 14.98
CA GLN A 160 13.03 -10.69 15.75
C GLN A 160 13.27 -9.19 15.59
N GLU A 161 12.89 -8.63 14.43
CA GLU A 161 13.04 -7.20 14.14
C GLU A 161 11.89 -6.35 14.70
N VAL A 162 10.80 -6.99 15.16
CA VAL A 162 9.62 -6.30 15.68
C VAL A 162 9.76 -6.05 17.17
N PRO A 163 9.65 -4.78 17.64
CA PRO A 163 9.72 -4.46 19.07
C PRO A 163 8.63 -5.18 19.90
N GLU A 164 8.97 -5.62 21.09
CA GLU A 164 7.99 -6.16 22.03
C GLU A 164 6.88 -5.13 22.34
N GLY A 165 5.64 -5.60 22.43
CA GLY A 165 4.48 -4.76 22.66
C GLY A 165 4.03 -3.94 21.45
N ALA A 166 4.67 -4.07 20.28
CA ALA A 166 4.17 -3.49 19.03
C ALA A 166 2.78 -4.05 18.69
N LEU A 167 1.93 -3.23 18.07
CA LEU A 167 0.66 -3.69 17.51
C LEU A 167 0.95 -4.38 16.17
N VAL A 168 0.74 -5.70 16.12
CA VAL A 168 0.94 -6.54 14.94
C VAL A 168 -0.42 -6.96 14.39
N PHE A 169 -0.62 -6.84 13.08
CA PHE A 169 -1.87 -7.17 12.40
C PHE A 169 -1.63 -7.52 10.93
N GLY A 170 -2.66 -8.03 10.25
CA GLY A 170 -2.61 -8.45 8.86
C GLY A 170 -2.67 -9.97 8.69
N ASP A 171 -3.02 -10.42 7.49
CA ASP A 171 -3.21 -11.83 7.14
C ASP A 171 -1.97 -12.70 7.39
N GLY A 172 -0.78 -12.12 7.33
CA GLY A 172 0.46 -12.80 7.69
C GLY A 172 0.59 -13.03 9.19
N ALA A 173 0.18 -12.06 10.02
CA ALA A 173 0.23 -12.21 11.47
C ALA A 173 -0.79 -13.25 11.97
N GLU A 174 -1.99 -13.23 11.40
CA GLU A 174 -3.03 -14.21 11.71
C GLU A 174 -2.60 -15.64 11.34
N LYS A 175 -2.08 -15.81 10.13
CA LYS A 175 -1.63 -17.10 9.61
C LYS A 175 -0.48 -17.72 10.42
N PHE A 176 0.42 -16.90 10.95
CA PHE A 176 1.59 -17.29 11.74
C PHE A 176 1.46 -16.81 13.20
N ASN A 177 0.28 -17.01 13.79
CA ASN A 177 -0.06 -16.59 15.16
C ASN A 177 0.73 -17.32 16.25
N ASP A 178 1.37 -18.43 15.93
CA ASP A 178 2.33 -19.15 16.76
C ASP A 178 3.70 -18.45 16.85
N VAL A 179 4.01 -17.55 15.91
CA VAL A 179 5.20 -16.71 15.90
C VAL A 179 4.90 -15.30 16.42
N PHE A 180 3.79 -14.69 15.94
CA PHE A 180 3.33 -13.37 16.36
C PHE A 180 2.36 -13.48 17.55
N THR A 181 2.89 -13.98 18.68
CA THR A 181 2.07 -14.36 19.83
C THR A 181 1.66 -13.17 20.71
N PRO A 182 0.49 -13.25 21.40
CA PRO A 182 0.01 -12.19 22.29
C PRO A 182 0.92 -11.91 23.50
N GLU A 183 1.80 -12.85 23.86
CA GLU A 183 2.80 -12.67 24.94
C GLU A 183 3.89 -11.67 24.55
N ARG A 184 4.18 -11.54 23.27
CA ARG A 184 5.22 -10.63 22.75
C ARG A 184 4.64 -9.37 22.13
N PHE A 185 3.48 -9.46 21.50
CA PHE A 185 2.90 -8.42 20.66
C PHE A 185 1.45 -8.14 21.03
N ARG A 186 0.98 -6.94 20.78
CA ARG A 186 -0.45 -6.64 20.75
C ARG A 186 -1.01 -7.08 19.40
N THR A 187 -2.16 -7.72 19.38
CA THR A 187 -2.77 -8.18 18.13
C THR A 187 -3.85 -7.20 17.68
N GLY A 188 -3.83 -6.78 16.43
CA GLY A 188 -4.92 -6.04 15.80
C GLY A 188 -6.01 -6.99 15.29
N ASP A 189 -7.18 -6.46 15.00
CA ASP A 189 -8.29 -7.21 14.41
C ASP A 189 -8.30 -7.08 12.87
N GLU A 190 -9.12 -7.89 12.21
CA GLU A 190 -9.24 -7.96 10.75
C GLU A 190 -9.62 -6.64 10.08
N SER A 191 -10.21 -5.66 10.81
CA SER A 191 -10.56 -4.36 10.24
C SER A 191 -9.35 -3.52 9.84
N LEU A 192 -8.17 -3.87 10.36
CA LEU A 192 -6.90 -3.20 10.08
C LEU A 192 -6.15 -3.79 8.86
N ASP A 193 -6.60 -4.94 8.36
CA ASP A 193 -5.81 -5.76 7.44
C ASP A 193 -5.78 -5.24 6.01
N ASP A 194 -6.87 -4.63 5.56
CA ASP A 194 -7.02 -4.21 4.17
C ASP A 194 -6.37 -2.83 3.92
N PRO A 195 -5.52 -2.68 2.91
CA PRO A 195 -5.07 -1.37 2.49
C PRO A 195 -6.23 -0.61 1.83
N THR A 196 -6.35 0.67 2.12
CA THR A 196 -7.47 1.47 1.63
C THR A 196 -7.06 2.47 0.55
N ALA A 197 -7.92 2.65 -0.47
CA ALA A 197 -7.73 3.69 -1.47
C ALA A 197 -7.72 5.10 -0.84
N LEU A 198 -8.45 5.31 0.26
CA LEU A 198 -8.47 6.57 1.00
C LEU A 198 -7.10 6.92 1.56
N TRP A 199 -6.44 5.99 2.28
CA TRP A 199 -5.10 6.26 2.77
C TRP A 199 -4.07 6.33 1.64
N THR A 200 -4.26 5.60 0.55
CA THR A 200 -3.44 5.76 -0.66
C THR A 200 -3.51 7.21 -1.19
N ALA A 201 -4.72 7.80 -1.28
CA ALA A 201 -4.90 9.19 -1.72
C ALA A 201 -4.26 10.19 -0.74
N ARG A 202 -4.56 10.08 0.56
CA ARG A 202 -4.05 10.99 1.59
C ARG A 202 -2.53 11.00 1.66
N LEU A 203 -1.92 9.82 1.70
CA LEU A 203 -0.47 9.68 1.71
C LEU A 203 0.15 10.17 0.40
N GLY A 204 -0.53 9.93 -0.72
CA GLY A 204 -0.13 10.42 -2.03
C GLY A 204 -0.06 11.93 -2.07
N LEU A 205 -1.11 12.62 -1.61
CA LEU A 205 -1.14 14.07 -1.54
C LEU A 205 -0.01 14.61 -0.66
N ARG A 206 0.16 14.04 0.55
CA ARG A 206 1.25 14.43 1.48
C ARG A 206 2.63 14.23 0.84
N ARG A 207 2.82 13.14 0.10
CA ARG A 207 4.10 12.85 -0.58
C ARG A 207 4.36 13.79 -1.75
N VAL A 208 3.36 14.11 -2.57
CA VAL A 208 3.47 15.09 -3.66
C VAL A 208 3.79 16.48 -3.11
N ARG A 209 3.14 16.91 -2.01
CA ARG A 209 3.45 18.16 -1.31
C ARG A 209 4.91 18.23 -0.82
N ALA A 210 5.48 17.10 -0.46
CA ALA A 210 6.88 16.98 -0.07
C ALA A 210 7.86 16.82 -1.26
N GLY A 211 7.39 16.98 -2.51
CA GLY A 211 8.21 16.87 -3.71
C GLY A 211 8.46 15.44 -4.20
N GLY A 212 7.67 14.46 -3.72
CA GLY A 212 7.84 13.05 -4.04
C GLY A 212 7.08 12.55 -5.28
N ALA A 213 6.58 13.46 -6.14
CA ALA A 213 6.03 13.05 -7.44
C ALA A 213 7.14 12.47 -8.34
N VAL A 214 6.79 11.47 -9.14
CA VAL A 214 7.71 10.81 -10.07
C VAL A 214 7.26 11.02 -11.52
N ASP A 215 8.19 10.87 -12.47
CA ASP A 215 7.82 10.73 -13.87
C ASP A 215 6.89 9.50 -14.01
N PRO A 216 5.70 9.64 -14.63
CA PRO A 216 4.80 8.51 -14.80
C PRO A 216 5.48 7.28 -15.42
N MET A 217 6.45 7.47 -16.32
CA MET A 217 7.16 6.36 -16.97
C MET A 217 8.13 5.65 -16.04
N GLU A 218 8.62 6.31 -14.99
CA GLU A 218 9.52 5.73 -13.99
C GLU A 218 8.77 5.00 -12.86
N LEU A 219 7.46 5.27 -12.67
CA LEU A 219 6.68 4.56 -11.67
C LEU A 219 6.67 3.06 -11.97
N GLN A 220 7.03 2.22 -11.00
CA GLN A 220 7.10 0.77 -11.15
C GLN A 220 6.55 0.06 -9.92
N PRO A 221 5.92 -1.14 -10.09
CA PRO A 221 5.60 -2.00 -8.97
C PRO A 221 6.87 -2.39 -8.21
N ARG A 222 6.81 -2.40 -6.88
CA ARG A 222 7.91 -2.87 -6.04
C ARG A 222 7.73 -4.35 -5.70
N TYR A 223 8.62 -5.17 -6.23
CA TYR A 223 8.67 -6.59 -5.96
C TYR A 223 9.76 -6.86 -4.93
N TYR A 224 9.37 -7.38 -3.77
CA TYR A 224 10.30 -7.72 -2.67
C TYR A 224 10.71 -9.19 -2.67
N ARG A 225 10.15 -9.97 -3.58
CA ARG A 225 10.48 -11.36 -3.79
C ARG A 225 10.57 -11.66 -5.29
N PRO A 226 11.53 -12.47 -5.72
CA PRO A 226 11.59 -12.95 -7.10
C PRO A 226 10.29 -13.68 -7.48
N THR A 227 9.91 -13.61 -8.74
CA THR A 227 8.77 -14.38 -9.25
C THR A 227 9.04 -15.87 -9.15
N ALA A 228 7.98 -16.70 -9.10
CA ALA A 228 8.13 -18.15 -9.04
C ALA A 228 9.03 -18.75 -10.15
N PRO A 229 9.00 -18.28 -11.42
CA PRO A 229 9.95 -18.69 -12.44
C PRO A 229 11.40 -18.30 -12.13
N GLU A 230 11.64 -17.11 -11.62
CA GLU A 230 12.97 -16.62 -11.24
C GLU A 230 13.57 -17.40 -10.07
N GLU A 231 12.76 -17.67 -9.02
CA GLU A 231 13.17 -18.54 -7.90
C GLU A 231 13.55 -19.95 -8.38
N ASN A 232 12.75 -20.53 -9.27
CA ASN A 232 13.04 -21.85 -9.84
C ASN A 232 14.33 -21.83 -10.67
N LEU A 233 14.60 -20.74 -11.38
CA LEU A 233 15.83 -20.57 -12.14
C LEU A 233 17.04 -20.46 -11.20
N GLN A 234 16.95 -19.66 -10.13
CA GLN A 234 17.99 -19.52 -9.12
C GLN A 234 18.29 -20.86 -8.42
N ARG A 235 17.25 -21.63 -8.03
CA ARG A 235 17.41 -22.97 -7.45
C ARG A 235 18.11 -23.94 -8.41
N ARG A 236 17.75 -23.94 -9.69
CA ARG A 236 18.39 -24.78 -10.71
C ARG A 236 19.84 -24.38 -10.96
N SER A 237 20.16 -23.09 -10.89
CA SER A 237 21.53 -22.60 -11.03
C SER A 237 22.40 -22.98 -9.84
N ALA A 238 21.87 -22.88 -8.62
CA ALA A 238 22.56 -23.30 -7.39
C ALA A 238 22.83 -24.82 -7.35
N GLN A 239 21.91 -25.64 -7.89
CA GLN A 239 22.09 -27.10 -7.96
C GLN A 239 23.08 -27.56 -9.05
N LYS A 240 23.37 -26.70 -10.04
CA LYS A 240 24.36 -27.02 -11.10
C LYS A 240 25.78 -26.58 -10.77
N GLY A 241 25.96 -25.81 -9.69
CA GLY A 241 27.26 -25.31 -9.23
C GLY A 241 27.91 -26.11 -8.11
N ASN A 242 27.29 -27.21 -7.69
CA ASN A 242 27.81 -28.22 -6.75
C ASN A 242 28.02 -29.53 -7.50
#